data_1255ece13728f3b21e1a61db33fed335
#
_entry.id   1255ece13728f3b21e1a61db33fed335
#
_cell.length_a   1.000
_cell.length_b   1.000
_cell.length_c   1.000
_cell.angle_alpha   90.00
_cell.angle_beta   90.00
_cell.angle_gamma   90.00
#
_symmetry.space_group_name_H-M   'P 1'
#
loop_
_entity.id
_entity.type
_entity.pdbx_description
1 polymer ?
#
loop_
_entity_poly.entity_id
_entity_poly.type
_entity_poly.pdbx_seq_one_letter_code
_entity_poly.pdbx_strand_id
1 'polypeptide(L)'
;MLKSNGERLWASLMAMAEIGATARGGSCRLALSDEDKAGRELFCHWCREAGLTLSVDAIGNLFARRAGSDPQAAPVMIGSHLDTQPEGGRFDGVYGVLAGLEVVRRLNDLGIHTRKPLEIAVWTNEEGARFTPAMFGSAVFTGSLALDDALAIRDADGISVADELQRTGYAGQRPLGGRVDAYFEAHIEQGPILEDNAKAIGVVSGGQAIRWLDVTVEGMAAHAGTTPMPLRKDALYGAARMIQTVEQLAADFAPEGLTTVGELSIAKSSRNTIPGLLQFTVDLRHHRDEAIEAMERDLALKLQAIASQRGLQVRIERHWVSPATPFDGDCVAAVQRAVDGLGYAQQSIVSGAGHDAILLARYCPTAMVFIPCVGGLSHNEAEDVLPEDARKGADVLLNAVLARAGRVDQGEA
;
A
#
# COMPACT_ATOMS: atom_id res chain seq x y z
N MET A 1 -2.98 -4.36 29.39
CA MET A 1 -2.39 -3.95 28.11
C MET A 1 -1.51 -2.72 28.30
N LEU A 2 -0.38 -2.67 27.56
CA LEU A 2 0.55 -1.53 27.60
C LEU A 2 0.04 -0.39 26.74
N LYS A 3 0.50 0.83 27.02
CA LYS A 3 0.24 2.02 26.20
C LYS A 3 1.55 2.64 25.71
N SER A 4 1.60 3.07 24.47
CA SER A 4 2.68 3.82 23.85
C SER A 4 2.78 5.24 24.43
N ASN A 5 3.86 5.94 24.14
CA ASN A 5 3.95 7.37 24.40
C ASN A 5 3.47 8.15 23.17
N GLY A 6 2.17 8.46 23.14
CA GLY A 6 1.52 9.14 22.02
C GLY A 6 2.10 10.53 21.71
N GLU A 7 2.52 11.29 22.74
CA GLU A 7 3.14 12.61 22.53
C GLU A 7 4.50 12.50 21.82
N ARG A 8 5.32 11.53 22.20
CA ARG A 8 6.60 11.25 21.54
C ARG A 8 6.42 10.76 20.11
N LEU A 9 5.45 9.84 19.88
CA LEU A 9 5.11 9.39 18.53
C LEU A 9 4.68 10.57 17.66
N TRP A 10 3.77 11.41 18.15
CA TRP A 10 3.29 12.58 17.42
C TRP A 10 4.40 13.57 17.12
N ALA A 11 5.26 13.87 18.09
CA ALA A 11 6.42 14.72 17.88
C ALA A 11 7.37 14.16 16.81
N SER A 12 7.57 12.83 16.76
CA SER A 12 8.39 12.18 15.74
C SER A 12 7.74 12.27 14.35
N LEU A 13 6.41 12.09 14.25
CA LEU A 13 5.65 12.27 13.01
C LEU A 13 5.77 13.70 12.47
N MET A 14 5.58 14.69 13.33
CA MET A 14 5.70 16.10 12.92
C MET A 14 7.12 16.47 12.52
N ALA A 15 8.14 15.98 13.21
CA ALA A 15 9.54 16.22 12.83
C ALA A 15 9.89 15.56 11.48
N MET A 16 9.36 14.38 11.18
CA MET A 16 9.53 13.75 9.86
C MET A 16 8.79 14.52 8.76
N ALA A 17 7.63 15.09 9.06
CA ALA A 17 6.84 15.88 8.12
C ALA A 17 7.53 17.19 7.67
N GLU A 18 8.48 17.71 8.45
CA GLU A 18 9.29 18.89 8.04
C GLU A 18 10.25 18.56 6.88
N ILE A 19 10.61 17.28 6.69
CA ILE A 19 11.50 16.85 5.60
C ILE A 19 10.67 16.59 4.34
N GLY A 20 10.90 17.40 3.31
CA GLY A 20 10.11 17.38 2.08
C GLY A 20 8.73 18.02 2.22
N ALA A 21 8.54 18.90 3.23
CA ALA A 21 7.29 19.62 3.43
C ALA A 21 6.90 20.43 2.19
N THR A 22 5.65 20.31 1.76
CA THR A 22 5.11 21.09 0.64
C THR A 22 4.46 22.38 1.11
N ALA A 23 4.27 23.32 0.19
CA ALA A 23 3.66 24.61 0.51
C ALA A 23 2.21 24.53 1.02
N ARG A 24 1.51 23.40 0.74
CA ARG A 24 0.12 23.16 1.18
C ARG A 24 0.03 22.22 2.39
N GLY A 25 1.16 21.93 3.03
CA GLY A 25 1.20 21.18 4.29
C GLY A 25 1.28 19.66 4.15
N GLY A 26 1.48 19.15 2.94
CA GLY A 26 1.77 17.74 2.66
C GLY A 26 3.26 17.43 2.70
N SER A 27 3.65 16.34 2.06
CA SER A 27 5.01 15.83 2.01
C SER A 27 5.37 15.33 0.60
N CYS A 28 6.61 15.62 0.18
CA CYS A 28 7.21 15.10 -1.05
C CYS A 28 8.60 14.53 -0.73
N ARG A 29 8.67 13.23 -0.51
CA ARG A 29 9.93 12.46 -0.32
C ARG A 29 9.93 11.29 -1.30
N LEU A 30 10.20 11.57 -2.57
CA LEU A 30 10.27 10.52 -3.59
C LEU A 30 11.41 9.55 -3.27
N ALA A 31 11.18 8.27 -3.51
CA ALA A 31 12.14 7.22 -3.22
C ALA A 31 13.56 7.55 -3.70
N LEU A 32 14.54 7.40 -2.82
CA LEU A 32 15.96 7.66 -3.06
C LEU A 32 16.29 9.12 -3.46
N SER A 33 15.38 10.07 -3.26
CA SER A 33 15.68 11.50 -3.36
C SER A 33 16.54 11.99 -2.19
N ASP A 34 16.97 13.24 -2.23
CA ASP A 34 17.70 13.84 -1.09
C ASP A 34 16.80 14.01 0.14
N GLU A 35 15.49 14.25 -0.06
CA GLU A 35 14.50 14.32 1.00
C GLU A 35 14.27 12.91 1.62
N ASP A 36 14.16 11.85 0.81
CA ASP A 36 14.06 10.48 1.34
C ASP A 36 15.33 10.11 2.11
N LYS A 37 16.50 10.46 1.58
CA LYS A 37 17.77 10.28 2.29
C LYS A 37 17.76 10.99 3.64
N ALA A 38 17.35 12.26 3.70
CA ALA A 38 17.28 13.02 4.95
C ALA A 38 16.30 12.40 5.96
N GLY A 39 15.13 11.93 5.48
CA GLY A 39 14.15 11.21 6.32
C GLY A 39 14.70 9.91 6.88
N ARG A 40 15.39 9.12 6.06
CA ARG A 40 16.08 7.88 6.48
C ARG A 40 17.21 8.17 7.48
N GLU A 41 17.99 9.23 7.28
CA GLU A 41 19.04 9.64 8.22
C GLU A 41 18.47 10.05 9.59
N LEU A 42 17.36 10.78 9.60
CA LEU A 42 16.65 11.15 10.84
C LEU A 42 16.14 9.91 11.57
N PHE A 43 15.49 8.99 10.87
CA PHE A 43 15.06 7.71 11.44
C PHE A 43 16.24 6.90 11.98
N CYS A 44 17.34 6.80 11.24
CA CYS A 44 18.56 6.13 11.69
C CYS A 44 19.15 6.75 12.96
N HIS A 45 19.11 8.08 13.07
CA HIS A 45 19.55 8.78 14.27
C HIS A 45 18.71 8.34 15.48
N TRP A 46 17.39 8.40 15.39
CA TRP A 46 16.49 7.96 16.45
C TRP A 46 16.61 6.48 16.82
N CYS A 47 16.89 5.63 15.84
CA CYS A 47 17.14 4.21 16.09
C CYS A 47 18.41 3.99 16.90
N ARG A 48 19.51 4.72 16.59
CA ARG A 48 20.75 4.64 17.39
C ARG A 48 20.54 5.11 18.82
N GLU A 49 19.80 6.20 19.03
CA GLU A 49 19.43 6.67 20.37
C GLU A 49 18.61 5.63 21.14
N ALA A 50 17.75 4.87 20.46
CA ALA A 50 16.98 3.79 21.03
C ALA A 50 17.78 2.47 21.22
N GLY A 51 19.07 2.45 20.88
CA GLY A 51 19.96 1.29 21.05
C GLY A 51 19.77 0.20 19.98
N LEU A 52 19.26 0.54 18.81
CA LEU A 52 19.05 -0.40 17.70
C LEU A 52 20.30 -0.53 16.83
N THR A 53 20.54 -1.74 16.32
CA THR A 53 21.57 -1.99 15.31
C THR A 53 20.99 -1.82 13.92
N LEU A 54 21.64 -1.02 13.08
CA LEU A 54 21.20 -0.69 11.73
C LEU A 54 21.89 -1.57 10.70
N SER A 55 21.15 -1.96 9.65
CA SER A 55 21.70 -2.62 8.46
C SER A 55 20.85 -2.23 7.24
N VAL A 56 21.47 -2.27 6.05
CA VAL A 56 20.82 -1.96 4.77
C VAL A 56 21.12 -3.07 3.79
N ASP A 57 20.14 -3.49 3.01
CA ASP A 57 20.34 -4.48 1.95
C ASP A 57 20.69 -3.85 0.59
N ALA A 58 20.90 -4.69 -0.41
CA ALA A 58 21.39 -4.25 -1.72
C ALA A 58 20.36 -3.41 -2.50
N ILE A 59 19.06 -3.48 -2.17
CA ILE A 59 18.00 -2.65 -2.78
C ILE A 59 17.64 -1.44 -1.92
N GLY A 60 18.39 -1.21 -0.82
CA GLY A 60 18.22 -0.03 0.02
C GLY A 60 17.17 -0.17 1.11
N ASN A 61 16.58 -1.36 1.33
CA ASN A 61 15.73 -1.56 2.49
C ASN A 61 16.56 -1.39 3.76
N LEU A 62 16.05 -0.57 4.69
CA LEU A 62 16.73 -0.28 5.96
C LEU A 62 16.10 -1.10 7.08
N PHE A 63 16.94 -1.69 7.91
CA PHE A 63 16.52 -2.51 9.05
C PHE A 63 17.15 -2.00 10.33
N ALA A 64 16.31 -1.82 11.35
CA ALA A 64 16.73 -1.43 12.70
C ALA A 64 16.35 -2.52 13.70
N ARG A 65 17.35 -3.22 14.25
CA ARG A 65 17.17 -4.42 15.06
C ARG A 65 17.40 -4.15 16.54
N ARG A 66 16.43 -4.54 17.37
CA ARG A 66 16.55 -4.67 18.82
C ARG A 66 16.82 -6.14 19.18
N ALA A 67 17.86 -6.41 19.95
CA ALA A 67 18.18 -7.77 20.38
C ALA A 67 17.05 -8.37 21.24
N GLY A 68 16.84 -9.67 21.08
CA GLY A 68 16.07 -10.52 21.99
C GLY A 68 16.99 -11.34 22.89
N SER A 69 16.45 -12.02 23.90
CA SER A 69 17.21 -12.94 24.75
C SER A 69 17.61 -14.22 24.02
N ASP A 70 16.88 -14.57 22.94
CA ASP A 70 17.25 -15.69 22.04
C ASP A 70 17.77 -15.12 20.71
N PRO A 71 19.10 -14.99 20.54
CA PRO A 71 19.69 -14.41 19.33
C PRO A 71 19.50 -15.29 18.08
N GLN A 72 19.14 -16.57 18.23
CA GLN A 72 18.89 -17.49 17.13
C GLN A 72 17.43 -17.48 16.66
N ALA A 73 16.52 -16.88 17.43
CA ALA A 73 15.13 -16.75 17.03
C ALA A 73 15.00 -15.81 15.82
N ALA A 74 14.09 -16.16 14.91
CA ALA A 74 13.68 -15.26 13.85
C ALA A 74 13.04 -14.01 14.45
N PRO A 75 13.31 -12.79 13.92
CA PRO A 75 12.74 -11.55 14.44
C PRO A 75 11.23 -11.47 14.19
N VAL A 76 10.53 -10.81 15.11
CA VAL A 76 9.22 -10.21 14.80
C VAL A 76 9.51 -8.87 14.13
N MET A 77 9.06 -8.74 12.90
CA MET A 77 9.32 -7.56 12.09
C MET A 77 8.12 -6.60 12.14
N ILE A 78 8.40 -5.32 12.18
CA ILE A 78 7.45 -4.22 12.07
C ILE A 78 7.94 -3.38 10.91
N GLY A 79 7.07 -2.91 10.03
CA GLY A 79 7.58 -2.11 8.92
C GLY A 79 6.51 -1.32 8.20
N SER A 80 6.98 -0.47 7.31
CA SER A 80 6.27 0.28 6.28
C SER A 80 7.32 1.05 5.47
N HIS A 81 6.98 2.21 4.89
CA HIS A 81 7.86 3.02 4.05
C HIS A 81 7.99 4.47 4.54
N LEU A 82 8.98 5.19 4.00
CA LEU A 82 9.20 6.62 4.25
C LEU A 82 9.07 7.46 2.98
N ASP A 83 9.14 6.84 1.79
CA ASP A 83 8.86 7.54 0.53
C ASP A 83 7.37 7.88 0.44
N THR A 84 7.07 8.93 -0.33
CA THR A 84 5.73 9.50 -0.48
C THR A 84 5.38 9.74 -1.94
N GLN A 85 4.10 9.98 -2.23
CA GLN A 85 3.66 10.59 -3.49
C GLN A 85 4.24 12.01 -3.65
N PRO A 86 4.26 12.57 -4.89
CA PRO A 86 4.76 13.94 -5.12
C PRO A 86 3.96 15.03 -4.38
N GLU A 87 2.65 14.84 -4.24
CA GLU A 87 1.74 15.66 -3.46
C GLU A 87 1.10 14.80 -2.36
N GLY A 88 1.96 14.08 -1.62
CA GLY A 88 1.56 13.10 -0.61
C GLY A 88 1.18 13.72 0.72
N GLY A 89 0.65 12.86 1.60
CA GLY A 89 0.36 13.19 2.97
C GLY A 89 1.58 13.07 3.89
N ARG A 90 1.35 13.33 5.18
CA ARG A 90 2.39 13.30 6.22
C ARG A 90 2.48 11.97 6.94
N PHE A 91 1.49 11.10 6.76
CA PHE A 91 1.28 9.92 7.61
C PHE A 91 1.37 8.60 6.84
N ASP A 92 1.06 8.63 5.55
CA ASP A 92 1.12 7.46 4.66
C ASP A 92 2.49 6.78 4.72
N GLY A 93 2.53 5.50 5.11
CA GLY A 93 3.74 4.72 5.38
C GLY A 93 4.54 5.16 6.61
N VAL A 94 4.80 6.46 6.71
CA VAL A 94 5.58 7.07 7.81
C VAL A 94 5.04 6.68 9.18
N TYR A 95 3.72 6.66 9.32
CA TYR A 95 3.07 6.26 10.56
C TYR A 95 3.49 4.84 11.00
N GLY A 96 3.49 3.87 10.09
CA GLY A 96 3.86 2.49 10.41
C GLY A 96 5.31 2.34 10.88
N VAL A 97 6.23 3.03 10.22
CA VAL A 97 7.65 3.05 10.59
C VAL A 97 7.86 3.66 11.97
N LEU A 98 7.26 4.84 12.23
CA LEU A 98 7.46 5.57 13.48
C LEU A 98 6.67 4.95 14.66
N ALA A 99 5.52 4.32 14.39
CA ALA A 99 4.84 3.48 15.37
C ALA A 99 5.69 2.28 15.80
N GLY A 100 6.39 1.64 14.83
CA GLY A 100 7.36 0.59 15.11
C GLY A 100 8.52 1.07 16.01
N LEU A 101 9.06 2.26 15.74
CA LEU A 101 10.08 2.88 16.59
C LEU A 101 9.54 3.18 17.99
N GLU A 102 8.31 3.68 18.10
CA GLU A 102 7.68 3.95 19.40
C GLU A 102 7.45 2.66 20.20
N VAL A 103 7.09 1.54 19.55
CA VAL A 103 7.02 0.23 20.20
C VAL A 103 8.35 -0.11 20.88
N VAL A 104 9.46 0.02 20.17
CA VAL A 104 10.80 -0.26 20.73
C VAL A 104 11.14 0.70 21.87
N ARG A 105 10.96 2.01 21.67
CA ARG A 105 11.22 3.05 22.69
C ARG A 105 10.40 2.76 23.97
N ARG A 106 9.13 2.40 23.80
CA ARG A 106 8.26 2.12 24.94
C ARG A 106 8.66 0.85 25.71
N LEU A 107 9.09 -0.21 25.01
CA LEU A 107 9.64 -1.39 25.67
C LEU A 107 10.92 -1.05 26.45
N ASN A 108 11.78 -0.17 25.91
CA ASN A 108 12.97 0.30 26.60
C ASN A 108 12.63 1.10 27.86
N ASP A 109 11.67 2.06 27.78
CA ASP A 109 11.20 2.85 28.92
C ASP A 109 10.70 1.97 30.08
N LEU A 110 10.07 0.86 29.74
CA LEU A 110 9.48 -0.08 30.71
C LEU A 110 10.45 -1.18 31.17
N GLY A 111 11.69 -1.22 30.64
CA GLY A 111 12.65 -2.27 30.92
C GLY A 111 12.18 -3.67 30.50
N ILE A 112 11.31 -3.75 29.49
CA ILE A 112 10.75 -5.03 29.01
C ILE A 112 11.70 -5.65 27.98
N HIS A 113 12.14 -6.87 28.24
CA HIS A 113 12.90 -7.69 27.29
C HIS A 113 11.98 -8.64 26.55
N THR A 114 12.31 -8.92 25.27
CA THR A 114 11.60 -9.88 24.45
C THR A 114 12.45 -11.11 24.20
N ARG A 115 11.83 -12.28 24.10
CA ARG A 115 12.56 -13.50 23.74
C ARG A 115 13.07 -13.41 22.31
N LYS A 116 12.21 -13.12 21.35
CA LYS A 116 12.61 -12.91 19.95
C LYS A 116 13.11 -11.48 19.75
N PRO A 117 14.07 -11.27 18.84
CA PRO A 117 14.44 -9.95 18.39
C PRO A 117 13.26 -9.21 17.77
N LEU A 118 13.26 -7.88 17.87
CA LEU A 118 12.37 -7.01 17.08
C LEU A 118 13.18 -6.34 15.97
N GLU A 119 12.59 -6.19 14.81
CA GLU A 119 13.24 -5.54 13.67
C GLU A 119 12.27 -4.60 12.97
N ILE A 120 12.65 -3.32 12.83
CA ILE A 120 11.86 -2.35 12.08
C ILE A 120 12.43 -2.32 10.67
N ALA A 121 11.58 -2.56 9.65
CA ALA A 121 11.92 -2.46 8.24
C ALA A 121 11.36 -1.17 7.64
N VAL A 122 12.19 -0.46 6.87
CA VAL A 122 11.78 0.64 6.00
C VAL A 122 11.98 0.16 4.57
N TRP A 123 10.88 -0.11 3.90
CA TRP A 123 10.89 -0.61 2.53
C TRP A 123 11.19 0.51 1.54
N THR A 124 11.95 0.20 0.50
CA THR A 124 12.36 1.16 -0.52
C THR A 124 11.32 1.22 -1.63
N ASN A 125 10.86 2.43 -1.97
CA ASN A 125 9.95 2.70 -3.10
C ASN A 125 8.66 1.88 -3.02
N GLU A 126 7.97 1.97 -1.89
CA GLU A 126 6.64 1.36 -1.76
C GLU A 126 5.65 2.02 -2.69
N GLU A 127 5.63 3.34 -2.74
CA GLU A 127 4.70 4.17 -3.50
C GLU A 127 4.78 4.01 -5.03
N GLY A 128 5.95 3.64 -5.56
CA GLY A 128 6.15 3.56 -7.01
C GLY A 128 6.10 4.90 -7.76
N ALA A 129 6.05 6.01 -7.03
CA ALA A 129 5.86 7.34 -7.59
C ALA A 129 7.04 7.84 -8.43
N ARG A 130 8.25 7.47 -8.07
CA ARG A 130 9.47 7.77 -8.83
C ARG A 130 9.89 6.62 -9.74
N PHE A 131 9.88 5.42 -9.22
CA PHE A 131 10.29 4.21 -9.93
C PHE A 131 9.13 3.22 -9.98
N THR A 132 8.74 2.77 -11.17
CA THR A 132 7.67 1.77 -11.35
C THR A 132 8.29 0.39 -11.61
N PRO A 133 7.81 -0.68 -10.94
CA PRO A 133 6.58 -0.74 -10.14
C PRO A 133 6.74 -0.29 -8.67
N ALA A 134 5.62 -0.08 -8.00
CA ALA A 134 5.52 0.10 -6.56
C ALA A 134 6.01 -1.14 -5.79
N MET A 135 6.32 -0.98 -4.49
CA MET A 135 6.69 -2.04 -3.55
C MET A 135 7.92 -2.88 -3.98
N PHE A 136 8.80 -2.34 -4.82
CA PHE A 136 9.93 -3.15 -5.29
C PHE A 136 10.90 -3.55 -4.16
N GLY A 137 11.04 -2.73 -3.11
CA GLY A 137 11.90 -3.03 -1.98
C GLY A 137 11.51 -4.32 -1.28
N SER A 138 10.26 -4.45 -0.89
CA SER A 138 9.71 -5.68 -0.30
C SER A 138 9.62 -6.82 -1.32
N ALA A 139 9.38 -6.52 -2.61
CA ALA A 139 9.37 -7.52 -3.66
C ALA A 139 10.74 -8.19 -3.84
N VAL A 140 11.83 -7.43 -3.81
CA VAL A 140 13.20 -7.98 -3.85
C VAL A 140 13.50 -8.75 -2.57
N PHE A 141 13.13 -8.23 -1.40
CA PHE A 141 13.33 -8.91 -0.12
C PHE A 141 12.63 -10.28 -0.08
N THR A 142 11.40 -10.37 -0.58
CA THR A 142 10.60 -11.61 -0.61
C THR A 142 10.96 -12.52 -1.78
N GLY A 143 11.80 -12.08 -2.72
CA GLY A 143 12.22 -12.84 -3.90
C GLY A 143 11.17 -12.86 -5.03
N SER A 144 10.13 -12.03 -4.96
CA SER A 144 9.12 -11.89 -6.01
C SER A 144 9.57 -11.00 -7.18
N LEU A 145 10.64 -10.21 -6.99
CA LEU A 145 11.34 -9.45 -8.03
C LEU A 145 12.85 -9.72 -7.91
N ALA A 146 13.52 -9.96 -9.04
CA ALA A 146 14.96 -10.14 -9.04
C ALA A 146 15.70 -8.81 -8.76
N LEU A 147 16.79 -8.86 -8.00
CA LEU A 147 17.57 -7.67 -7.65
C LEU A 147 18.06 -6.92 -8.90
N ASP A 148 18.63 -7.65 -9.87
CA ASP A 148 19.18 -7.05 -11.08
C ASP A 148 18.11 -6.32 -11.91
N ASP A 149 16.89 -6.87 -11.95
CA ASP A 149 15.76 -6.22 -12.62
C ASP A 149 15.35 -4.95 -11.89
N ALA A 150 15.27 -4.99 -10.55
CA ALA A 150 14.95 -3.81 -9.74
C ALA A 150 16.01 -2.71 -9.86
N LEU A 151 17.30 -3.06 -9.85
CA LEU A 151 18.41 -2.12 -10.00
C LEU A 151 18.42 -1.43 -11.38
N ALA A 152 17.93 -2.11 -12.42
CA ALA A 152 17.86 -1.59 -13.78
C ALA A 152 16.67 -0.65 -14.03
N ILE A 153 15.69 -0.60 -13.12
CA ILE A 153 14.53 0.31 -13.23
C ILE A 153 15.03 1.76 -13.30
N ARG A 154 14.38 2.55 -14.16
CA ARG A 154 14.73 3.97 -14.36
C ARG A 154 13.53 4.86 -14.09
N ASP A 155 13.81 6.04 -13.56
CA ASP A 155 12.82 7.12 -13.44
C ASP A 155 12.59 7.85 -14.79
N ALA A 156 11.73 8.87 -14.77
CA ALA A 156 11.38 9.67 -15.96
C ALA A 156 12.58 10.42 -16.57
N ASP A 157 13.62 10.69 -15.78
CA ASP A 157 14.86 11.36 -16.22
C ASP A 157 15.90 10.35 -16.71
N GLY A 158 15.60 9.05 -16.68
CA GLY A 158 16.48 7.97 -17.13
C GLY A 158 17.53 7.55 -16.09
N ILE A 159 17.42 8.02 -14.84
CA ILE A 159 18.33 7.68 -13.74
C ILE A 159 17.91 6.31 -13.17
N SER A 160 18.86 5.38 -13.02
CA SER A 160 18.56 4.06 -12.50
C SER A 160 18.47 4.02 -10.97
N VAL A 161 17.74 3.02 -10.45
CA VAL A 161 17.72 2.69 -9.02
C VAL A 161 19.15 2.43 -8.51
N ALA A 162 19.98 1.71 -9.30
CA ALA A 162 21.36 1.45 -8.95
C ALA A 162 22.18 2.73 -8.77
N ASP A 163 22.05 3.70 -9.69
CA ASP A 163 22.75 4.98 -9.62
C ASP A 163 22.36 5.76 -8.36
N GLU A 164 21.05 5.79 -8.04
CA GLU A 164 20.54 6.51 -6.87
C GLU A 164 20.89 5.84 -5.54
N LEU A 165 20.90 4.53 -5.48
CA LEU A 165 21.38 3.80 -4.29
C LEU A 165 22.85 4.10 -3.99
N GLN A 166 23.69 4.19 -5.02
CA GLN A 166 25.09 4.59 -4.86
C GLN A 166 25.22 6.06 -4.46
N ARG A 167 24.49 6.97 -5.11
CA ARG A 167 24.51 8.41 -4.83
C ARG A 167 24.08 8.71 -3.39
N THR A 168 23.03 8.07 -2.94
CA THR A 168 22.48 8.27 -1.59
C THR A 168 23.27 7.52 -0.50
N GLY A 169 24.06 6.51 -0.88
CA GLY A 169 24.80 5.67 0.06
C GLY A 169 23.97 4.53 0.66
N TYR A 170 22.83 4.20 0.06
CA TYR A 170 21.92 3.13 0.53
C TYR A 170 22.08 1.80 -0.24
N ALA A 171 23.12 1.64 -1.07
CA ALA A 171 23.53 0.33 -1.59
C ALA A 171 24.19 -0.49 -0.46
N GLY A 172 23.40 -1.23 0.31
CA GLY A 172 23.87 -1.94 1.49
C GLY A 172 24.43 -3.34 1.19
N GLN A 173 24.91 -4.02 2.24
CA GLN A 173 25.54 -5.34 2.14
C GLN A 173 24.80 -6.43 2.95
N ARG A 174 23.69 -6.11 3.60
CA ARG A 174 22.87 -7.11 4.27
C ARG A 174 22.37 -8.09 3.20
N PRO A 175 22.46 -9.43 3.45
CA PRO A 175 21.86 -10.41 2.57
C PRO A 175 20.35 -10.16 2.38
N LEU A 176 19.87 -10.35 1.15
CA LEU A 176 18.45 -10.24 0.82
C LEU A 176 17.65 -11.35 1.52
N GLY A 177 16.41 -11.01 1.88
CA GLY A 177 15.53 -11.93 2.56
C GLY A 177 15.97 -12.25 3.98
N GLY A 178 15.65 -13.47 4.43
CA GLY A 178 15.99 -13.96 5.75
C GLY A 178 14.78 -14.51 6.50
N ARG A 179 15.02 -15.19 7.63
CA ARG A 179 13.92 -15.74 8.44
C ARG A 179 13.19 -14.59 9.17
N VAL A 180 11.88 -14.54 9.02
CA VAL A 180 10.96 -13.64 9.74
C VAL A 180 9.94 -14.49 10.47
N ASP A 181 9.73 -14.26 11.77
CA ASP A 181 8.75 -15.01 12.58
C ASP A 181 7.32 -14.53 12.30
N ALA A 182 7.15 -13.22 12.20
CA ALA A 182 5.92 -12.55 11.79
C ALA A 182 6.21 -11.11 11.37
N TYR A 183 5.36 -10.54 10.53
CA TYR A 183 5.38 -9.14 10.12
C TYR A 183 4.11 -8.42 10.56
N PHE A 184 4.27 -7.25 11.14
CA PHE A 184 3.16 -6.37 11.51
C PHE A 184 3.34 -4.99 10.90
N GLU A 185 2.30 -4.45 10.30
CA GLU A 185 2.30 -3.11 9.74
C GLU A 185 1.14 -2.30 10.30
N ALA A 186 1.45 -1.14 10.91
CA ALA A 186 0.43 -0.14 11.21
C ALA A 186 0.36 0.86 10.06
N HIS A 187 -0.84 1.24 9.66
CA HIS A 187 -1.03 2.16 8.54
C HIS A 187 -2.28 3.01 8.74
N ILE A 188 -2.41 4.08 8.01
CA ILE A 188 -3.67 4.80 7.86
C ILE A 188 -4.59 4.00 6.94
N GLU A 189 -5.90 4.12 7.09
CA GLU A 189 -6.86 3.37 6.25
C GLU A 189 -6.80 3.79 4.78
N GLN A 190 -6.44 5.02 4.49
CA GLN A 190 -6.51 5.65 3.16
C GLN A 190 -7.94 5.68 2.58
N GLY A 191 -8.93 5.62 3.44
CA GLY A 191 -10.35 5.59 3.11
C GLY A 191 -11.22 6.06 4.28
N PRO A 192 -12.53 6.22 4.07
CA PRO A 192 -13.44 6.84 5.04
C PRO A 192 -14.15 5.85 5.97
N ILE A 193 -13.97 4.52 5.82
CA ILE A 193 -14.85 3.52 6.43
C ILE A 193 -14.76 3.54 7.96
N LEU A 194 -13.55 3.67 8.51
CA LEU A 194 -13.36 3.71 9.97
C LEU A 194 -13.94 4.98 10.58
N GLU A 195 -13.71 6.13 9.95
CA GLU A 195 -14.25 7.41 10.38
C GLU A 195 -15.79 7.40 10.32
N ASP A 196 -16.38 7.02 9.19
CA ASP A 196 -17.83 6.94 8.98
C ASP A 196 -18.52 6.00 9.99
N ASN A 197 -17.85 4.92 10.38
CA ASN A 197 -18.36 3.97 11.35
C ASN A 197 -17.96 4.28 12.80
N ALA A 198 -17.31 5.41 13.05
CA ALA A 198 -16.80 5.82 14.36
C ALA A 198 -15.93 4.72 15.00
N LYS A 199 -15.05 4.09 14.22
CA LYS A 199 -14.06 3.09 14.66
C LYS A 199 -12.68 3.70 14.76
N ALA A 200 -12.01 3.42 15.86
CA ALA A 200 -10.64 3.89 16.09
C ALA A 200 -9.59 2.93 15.48
N ILE A 201 -9.95 1.67 15.27
CA ILE A 201 -9.03 0.62 14.80
C ILE A 201 -9.69 -0.23 13.73
N GLY A 202 -9.00 -0.44 12.63
CA GLY A 202 -9.26 -1.48 11.65
C GLY A 202 -8.38 -2.70 11.92
N VAL A 203 -9.00 -3.85 12.19
CA VAL A 203 -8.30 -5.13 12.23
C VAL A 203 -8.27 -5.65 10.80
N VAL A 204 -7.12 -5.54 10.15
CA VAL A 204 -7.00 -5.85 8.72
C VAL A 204 -6.86 -7.34 8.52
N SER A 205 -7.76 -7.93 7.75
CA SER A 205 -7.81 -9.38 7.48
C SER A 205 -7.09 -9.80 6.19
N GLY A 206 -6.67 -8.85 5.36
CA GLY A 206 -5.97 -9.11 4.09
C GLY A 206 -6.06 -7.94 3.12
N GLY A 207 -5.47 -8.11 1.93
CA GLY A 207 -5.59 -7.20 0.79
C GLY A 207 -6.56 -7.76 -0.26
N GLN A 208 -7.30 -6.89 -0.92
CA GLN A 208 -8.25 -7.27 -1.95
C GLN A 208 -7.59 -7.73 -3.25
N ALA A 209 -8.32 -8.49 -4.06
CA ALA A 209 -7.93 -8.81 -5.42
C ALA A 209 -8.13 -7.61 -6.35
N ILE A 210 -7.23 -7.47 -7.34
CA ILE A 210 -7.26 -6.38 -8.32
C ILE A 210 -7.09 -6.98 -9.73
N ARG A 211 -7.82 -6.43 -10.69
CA ARG A 211 -7.68 -6.69 -12.14
C ARG A 211 -7.66 -5.36 -12.88
N TRP A 212 -6.58 -5.08 -13.60
CA TRP A 212 -6.53 -3.97 -14.53
C TRP A 212 -6.68 -4.49 -15.95
N LEU A 213 -7.62 -3.90 -16.68
CA LEU A 213 -7.97 -4.30 -18.04
C LEU A 213 -7.85 -3.12 -18.98
N ASP A 214 -7.31 -3.38 -20.17
CA ASP A 214 -7.31 -2.45 -21.30
C ASP A 214 -8.43 -2.85 -22.26
N VAL A 215 -9.32 -1.92 -22.56
CA VAL A 215 -10.45 -2.15 -23.44
C VAL A 215 -10.32 -1.32 -24.71
N THR A 216 -10.20 -1.98 -25.85
CA THR A 216 -10.17 -1.35 -27.18
C THR A 216 -11.51 -1.54 -27.87
N VAL A 217 -12.12 -0.46 -28.35
CA VAL A 217 -13.39 -0.47 -29.08
C VAL A 217 -13.16 0.02 -30.48
N GLU A 218 -13.43 -0.82 -31.47
CA GLU A 218 -13.26 -0.54 -32.88
C GLU A 218 -14.61 -0.44 -33.60
N GLY A 219 -14.81 0.65 -34.32
CA GLY A 219 -15.94 0.92 -35.18
C GLY A 219 -15.49 1.40 -36.55
N MET A 220 -16.15 2.42 -37.11
CA MET A 220 -15.81 2.98 -38.41
C MET A 220 -15.89 4.50 -38.36
N ALA A 221 -14.77 5.16 -38.58
CA ALA A 221 -14.72 6.61 -38.74
C ALA A 221 -15.51 7.04 -40.00
N ALA A 222 -16.38 8.02 -39.86
CA ALA A 222 -17.21 8.50 -40.96
C ALA A 222 -17.61 9.97 -40.71
N HIS A 223 -18.10 10.63 -41.76
CA HIS A 223 -18.54 12.02 -41.69
C HIS A 223 -19.82 12.15 -40.84
N ALA A 224 -19.81 12.99 -39.81
CA ALA A 224 -20.89 13.11 -38.84
C ALA A 224 -22.20 13.64 -39.43
N GLY A 225 -22.16 14.48 -40.47
CA GLY A 225 -23.34 15.06 -41.08
C GLY A 225 -23.97 14.18 -42.19
N THR A 226 -23.19 13.36 -42.88
CA THR A 226 -23.66 12.60 -44.05
C THR A 226 -23.94 11.12 -43.76
N THR A 227 -23.51 10.64 -42.59
CA THR A 227 -23.73 9.23 -42.22
C THR A 227 -25.01 9.10 -41.38
N PRO A 228 -26.08 8.46 -41.89
CA PRO A 228 -27.31 8.26 -41.12
C PRO A 228 -27.10 7.45 -39.85
N MET A 229 -27.83 7.78 -38.76
CA MET A 229 -27.69 7.14 -37.44
C MET A 229 -27.72 5.58 -37.52
N PRO A 230 -28.62 4.91 -38.28
CA PRO A 230 -28.68 3.44 -38.33
C PRO A 230 -27.44 2.77 -38.96
N LEU A 231 -26.66 3.52 -39.74
CA LEU A 231 -25.48 3.00 -40.45
C LEU A 231 -24.16 3.26 -39.70
N ARG A 232 -24.22 3.94 -38.55
CA ARG A 232 -23.02 4.30 -37.77
C ARG A 232 -22.48 3.12 -36.99
N LYS A 233 -21.18 2.91 -37.11
CA LYS A 233 -20.38 2.08 -36.18
C LYS A 233 -19.55 2.99 -35.27
N ASP A 234 -20.25 3.70 -34.41
CA ASP A 234 -19.69 4.73 -33.55
C ASP A 234 -19.06 4.12 -32.31
N ALA A 235 -17.72 4.09 -32.29
CA ALA A 235 -16.95 3.53 -31.18
C ALA A 235 -17.19 4.28 -29.87
N LEU A 236 -17.36 5.61 -29.91
CA LEU A 236 -17.58 6.41 -28.70
C LEU A 236 -18.96 6.15 -28.06
N TYR A 237 -20.02 6.07 -28.86
CA TYR A 237 -21.33 5.73 -28.33
C TYR A 237 -21.40 4.28 -27.82
N GLY A 238 -20.59 3.39 -28.42
CA GLY A 238 -20.41 2.03 -27.89
C GLY A 238 -19.73 2.05 -26.54
N ALA A 239 -18.58 2.70 -26.47
CA ALA A 239 -17.79 2.83 -25.24
C ALA A 239 -18.55 3.51 -24.10
N ALA A 240 -19.34 4.56 -24.39
CA ALA A 240 -20.15 5.21 -23.35
C ALA A 240 -21.14 4.24 -22.67
N ARG A 241 -21.74 3.31 -23.44
CA ARG A 241 -22.59 2.24 -22.87
C ARG A 241 -21.77 1.20 -22.10
N MET A 242 -20.58 0.88 -22.60
CA MET A 242 -19.66 -0.04 -21.92
C MET A 242 -19.20 0.53 -20.57
N ILE A 243 -18.88 1.81 -20.50
CA ILE A 243 -18.51 2.53 -19.26
C ILE A 243 -19.65 2.50 -18.24
N GLN A 244 -20.89 2.76 -18.67
CA GLN A 244 -22.06 2.60 -17.80
C GLN A 244 -22.21 1.15 -17.28
N THR A 245 -21.85 0.17 -18.11
CA THR A 245 -21.88 -1.24 -17.71
C THR A 245 -20.79 -1.55 -16.67
N VAL A 246 -19.62 -0.91 -16.77
CA VAL A 246 -18.56 -1.02 -15.73
C VAL A 246 -19.08 -0.49 -14.41
N GLU A 247 -19.72 0.68 -14.37
CA GLU A 247 -20.33 1.24 -13.17
C GLU A 247 -21.40 0.31 -12.58
N GLN A 248 -22.31 -0.19 -13.41
CA GLN A 248 -23.39 -1.08 -12.96
C GLN A 248 -22.83 -2.41 -12.40
N LEU A 249 -21.70 -2.88 -12.90
CA LEU A 249 -21.07 -4.10 -12.39
C LEU A 249 -20.73 -4.01 -10.91
N ALA A 250 -20.28 -2.87 -10.40
CA ALA A 250 -20.02 -2.68 -8.98
C ALA A 250 -21.30 -2.92 -8.15
N ALA A 251 -22.45 -2.41 -8.61
CA ALA A 251 -23.73 -2.63 -7.93
C ALA A 251 -24.16 -4.10 -7.94
N ASP A 252 -23.86 -4.84 -9.02
CA ASP A 252 -24.17 -6.27 -9.14
C ASP A 252 -23.34 -7.13 -8.17
N PHE A 253 -22.19 -6.63 -7.72
CA PHE A 253 -21.27 -7.29 -6.77
C PHE A 253 -21.14 -6.53 -5.43
N ALA A 254 -22.11 -5.67 -5.11
CA ALA A 254 -22.12 -4.94 -3.84
C ALA A 254 -22.21 -5.87 -2.61
N PRO A 255 -21.70 -5.47 -1.44
CA PRO A 255 -21.07 -4.17 -1.16
C PRO A 255 -19.56 -4.11 -1.50
N GLU A 256 -18.93 -5.21 -1.86
CA GLU A 256 -17.47 -5.36 -1.92
C GLU A 256 -16.89 -5.13 -3.33
N GLY A 257 -17.73 -5.15 -4.38
CA GLY A 257 -17.32 -4.92 -5.75
C GLY A 257 -17.04 -3.43 -6.02
N LEU A 258 -15.81 -3.12 -6.46
CA LEU A 258 -15.43 -1.77 -6.89
C LEU A 258 -15.01 -1.79 -8.35
N THR A 259 -15.37 -0.74 -9.09
CA THR A 259 -15.00 -0.57 -10.49
C THR A 259 -14.64 0.87 -10.78
N THR A 260 -13.62 1.08 -11.62
CA THR A 260 -13.22 2.43 -12.05
C THR A 260 -12.83 2.38 -13.53
N VAL A 261 -13.19 3.43 -14.27
CA VAL A 261 -12.62 3.76 -15.59
C VAL A 261 -11.69 4.95 -15.39
N GLY A 262 -10.38 4.71 -15.35
CA GLY A 262 -9.38 5.72 -15.02
C GLY A 262 -8.94 6.56 -16.21
N GLU A 263 -8.84 5.94 -17.40
CA GLU A 263 -8.36 6.60 -18.61
C GLU A 263 -9.30 6.35 -19.78
N LEU A 264 -9.42 7.33 -20.65
CA LEU A 264 -10.16 7.26 -21.91
C LEU A 264 -9.41 8.00 -23.00
N SER A 265 -9.16 7.36 -24.13
CA SER A 265 -8.51 7.99 -25.27
C SER A 265 -9.27 7.72 -26.56
N ILE A 266 -9.38 8.74 -27.43
CA ILE A 266 -10.03 8.67 -28.74
C ILE A 266 -9.01 8.93 -29.82
N ALA A 267 -8.75 7.92 -30.68
CA ALA A 267 -7.78 8.07 -31.74
C ALA A 267 -8.34 8.94 -32.90
N LYS A 268 -7.52 9.87 -33.41
CA LYS A 268 -7.78 10.67 -34.63
C LYS A 268 -9.19 11.29 -34.66
N SER A 269 -9.59 11.95 -33.60
CA SER A 269 -10.92 12.57 -33.47
C SER A 269 -10.97 13.99 -34.03
N SER A 270 -12.13 14.38 -34.54
CA SER A 270 -12.49 15.77 -34.87
C SER A 270 -13.99 16.00 -34.62
N ARG A 271 -14.41 17.27 -34.55
CA ARG A 271 -15.80 17.63 -34.19
C ARG A 271 -16.85 17.09 -35.15
N ASN A 272 -16.49 16.83 -36.40
CA ASN A 272 -17.40 16.39 -37.47
C ASN A 272 -17.08 14.97 -37.98
N THR A 273 -16.33 14.18 -37.21
CA THR A 273 -15.99 12.80 -37.54
C THR A 273 -16.51 11.86 -36.45
N ILE A 274 -17.24 10.81 -36.87
CA ILE A 274 -17.64 9.72 -35.98
C ILE A 274 -16.38 8.96 -35.55
N PRO A 275 -16.12 8.80 -34.25
CA PRO A 275 -14.93 8.09 -33.77
C PRO A 275 -14.95 6.60 -34.19
N GLY A 276 -13.86 6.17 -34.82
CA GLY A 276 -13.69 4.79 -35.28
C GLY A 276 -12.85 3.92 -34.35
N LEU A 277 -12.08 4.51 -33.42
CA LEU A 277 -11.23 3.80 -32.47
C LEU A 277 -11.16 4.53 -31.16
N LEU A 278 -11.33 3.80 -30.07
CA LEU A 278 -11.29 4.31 -28.72
C LEU A 278 -10.68 3.24 -27.80
N GLN A 279 -9.95 3.70 -26.77
CA GLN A 279 -9.44 2.87 -25.70
C GLN A 279 -9.84 3.44 -24.35
N PHE A 280 -10.13 2.57 -23.38
CA PHE A 280 -10.32 2.93 -21.98
C PHE A 280 -9.80 1.82 -21.07
N THR A 281 -9.41 2.21 -19.84
CA THR A 281 -8.95 1.26 -18.82
C THR A 281 -10.06 0.92 -17.85
N VAL A 282 -10.01 -0.28 -17.27
CA VAL A 282 -10.91 -0.71 -16.20
C VAL A 282 -10.10 -1.26 -15.04
N ASP A 283 -10.35 -0.75 -13.84
CA ASP A 283 -9.90 -1.30 -12.57
C ASP A 283 -11.07 -2.01 -11.90
N LEU A 284 -10.95 -3.33 -11.68
CA LEU A 284 -11.88 -4.14 -10.91
C LEU A 284 -11.23 -4.53 -9.59
N ARG A 285 -11.99 -4.43 -8.49
CA ARG A 285 -11.54 -4.86 -7.16
C ARG A 285 -12.61 -5.63 -6.43
N HIS A 286 -12.19 -6.63 -5.66
CA HIS A 286 -13.07 -7.41 -4.78
C HIS A 286 -12.26 -8.13 -3.70
N HIS A 287 -12.86 -8.40 -2.54
CA HIS A 287 -12.21 -9.08 -1.41
C HIS A 287 -11.87 -10.56 -1.70
N ARG A 288 -12.47 -11.20 -2.71
CA ARG A 288 -12.32 -12.62 -3.03
C ARG A 288 -11.99 -12.86 -4.50
N ASP A 289 -11.09 -13.81 -4.77
CA ASP A 289 -10.65 -14.14 -6.12
C ASP A 289 -11.78 -14.69 -7.00
N GLU A 290 -12.65 -15.56 -6.46
CA GLU A 290 -13.76 -16.11 -7.21
C GLU A 290 -14.76 -15.04 -7.66
N ALA A 291 -14.97 -14.03 -6.83
CA ALA A 291 -15.87 -12.92 -7.13
C ALA A 291 -15.29 -12.00 -8.21
N ILE A 292 -14.01 -11.60 -8.10
CA ILE A 292 -13.39 -10.75 -9.13
C ILE A 292 -13.27 -11.47 -10.48
N GLU A 293 -13.05 -12.78 -10.47
CA GLU A 293 -13.10 -13.58 -11.70
C GLU A 293 -14.51 -13.62 -12.31
N ALA A 294 -15.55 -13.67 -11.47
CA ALA A 294 -16.94 -13.56 -11.93
C ALA A 294 -17.24 -12.17 -12.50
N MET A 295 -16.76 -11.10 -11.83
CA MET A 295 -16.85 -9.72 -12.33
C MET A 295 -16.23 -9.58 -13.73
N GLU A 296 -15.01 -10.07 -13.90
CA GLU A 296 -14.30 -10.01 -15.17
C GLU A 296 -15.04 -10.77 -16.29
N ARG A 297 -15.51 -12.00 -16.01
CA ARG A 297 -16.29 -12.79 -16.98
C ARG A 297 -17.59 -12.11 -17.37
N ASP A 298 -18.33 -11.60 -16.37
CA ASP A 298 -19.61 -10.92 -16.61
C ASP A 298 -19.42 -9.62 -17.41
N LEU A 299 -18.40 -8.85 -17.07
CA LEU A 299 -18.01 -7.66 -17.82
C LEU A 299 -17.74 -8.01 -19.29
N ALA A 300 -16.89 -9.00 -19.55
CA ALA A 300 -16.52 -9.40 -20.90
C ALA A 300 -17.75 -9.78 -21.73
N LEU A 301 -18.68 -10.55 -21.17
CA LEU A 301 -19.93 -10.93 -21.84
C LEU A 301 -20.81 -9.72 -22.15
N LYS A 302 -20.98 -8.80 -21.19
CA LYS A 302 -21.78 -7.58 -21.38
C LYS A 302 -21.17 -6.65 -22.42
N LEU A 303 -19.85 -6.43 -22.40
CA LEU A 303 -19.17 -5.59 -23.39
C LEU A 303 -19.25 -6.19 -24.80
N GLN A 304 -19.09 -7.50 -24.93
CA GLN A 304 -19.25 -8.19 -26.22
C GLN A 304 -20.68 -8.08 -26.77
N ALA A 305 -21.70 -8.19 -25.93
CA ALA A 305 -23.08 -8.00 -26.29
C ALA A 305 -23.35 -6.58 -26.81
N ILE A 306 -22.84 -5.56 -26.15
CA ILE A 306 -22.95 -4.15 -26.59
C ILE A 306 -22.24 -3.97 -27.94
N ALA A 307 -21.06 -4.52 -28.13
CA ALA A 307 -20.29 -4.42 -29.35
C ALA A 307 -21.09 -5.06 -30.52
N SER A 308 -21.61 -6.28 -30.34
CA SER A 308 -22.39 -7.00 -31.34
C SER A 308 -23.65 -6.23 -31.75
N GLN A 309 -24.42 -5.68 -30.80
CA GLN A 309 -25.64 -4.91 -31.09
C GLN A 309 -25.38 -3.66 -31.92
N ARG A 310 -24.15 -3.11 -31.85
CA ARG A 310 -23.76 -1.86 -32.51
C ARG A 310 -22.85 -2.04 -33.71
N GLY A 311 -22.58 -3.31 -34.09
CA GLY A 311 -21.67 -3.64 -35.18
C GLY A 311 -20.22 -3.20 -34.94
N LEU A 312 -19.81 -3.19 -33.67
CA LEU A 312 -18.46 -2.84 -33.22
C LEU A 312 -17.65 -4.11 -32.93
N GLN A 313 -16.33 -3.96 -32.84
CA GLN A 313 -15.44 -4.95 -32.26
C GLN A 313 -14.95 -4.45 -30.89
N VAL A 314 -14.81 -5.36 -29.93
CA VAL A 314 -14.24 -5.07 -28.63
C VAL A 314 -13.16 -6.10 -28.32
N ARG A 315 -12.01 -5.60 -27.84
CA ARG A 315 -10.89 -6.40 -27.34
C ARG A 315 -10.64 -6.00 -25.91
N ILE A 316 -10.49 -7.00 -25.02
CA ILE A 316 -10.23 -6.83 -23.61
C ILE A 316 -8.94 -7.56 -23.30
N GLU A 317 -7.96 -6.87 -22.76
CA GLU A 317 -6.66 -7.43 -22.41
C GLU A 317 -6.39 -7.19 -20.93
N ARG A 318 -5.86 -8.20 -20.22
CA ARG A 318 -5.40 -8.03 -18.85
C ARG A 318 -4.07 -7.30 -18.86
N HIS A 319 -4.04 -6.13 -18.26
CA HIS A 319 -2.81 -5.35 -18.04
C HIS A 319 -2.08 -5.85 -16.79
N TRP A 320 -2.81 -6.05 -15.68
CA TRP A 320 -2.23 -6.50 -14.42
C TRP A 320 -3.24 -7.26 -13.57
N VAL A 321 -2.71 -8.18 -12.74
CA VAL A 321 -3.50 -9.07 -11.89
C VAL A 321 -2.81 -9.21 -10.53
N SER A 322 -3.53 -8.91 -9.44
CA SER A 322 -3.13 -9.24 -8.09
C SER A 322 -4.22 -10.10 -7.44
N PRO A 323 -3.91 -11.28 -6.92
CA PRO A 323 -4.88 -12.08 -6.20
C PRO A 323 -5.17 -11.48 -4.82
N ALA A 324 -6.34 -11.81 -4.25
CA ALA A 324 -6.63 -11.56 -2.86
C ALA A 324 -5.57 -12.21 -1.97
N THR A 325 -5.14 -11.50 -0.95
CA THR A 325 -4.09 -11.98 -0.06
C THR A 325 -4.61 -11.97 1.38
N PRO A 326 -5.13 -13.09 1.89
CA PRO A 326 -5.55 -13.19 3.29
C PRO A 326 -4.32 -13.13 4.20
N PHE A 327 -4.46 -12.46 5.34
CA PHE A 327 -3.42 -12.42 6.35
C PHE A 327 -3.49 -13.63 7.29
N ASP A 328 -2.39 -13.87 8.01
CA ASP A 328 -2.28 -15.01 8.92
C ASP A 328 -3.25 -14.90 10.10
N GLY A 329 -4.04 -15.96 10.32
CA GLY A 329 -5.09 -15.97 11.32
C GLY A 329 -4.58 -15.75 12.76
N ASP A 330 -3.40 -16.25 13.11
CA ASP A 330 -2.83 -16.06 14.45
C ASP A 330 -2.33 -14.64 14.66
N CYS A 331 -1.75 -14.02 13.63
CA CYS A 331 -1.32 -12.62 13.65
C CYS A 331 -2.53 -11.67 13.72
N VAL A 332 -3.56 -11.89 12.91
CA VAL A 332 -4.82 -11.13 12.97
C VAL A 332 -5.49 -11.29 14.33
N ALA A 333 -5.53 -12.51 14.89
CA ALA A 333 -6.07 -12.76 16.24
C ALA A 333 -5.21 -12.08 17.34
N ALA A 334 -3.90 -11.92 17.15
CA ALA A 334 -3.07 -11.17 18.09
C ALA A 334 -3.43 -9.68 18.09
N VAL A 335 -3.66 -9.10 16.92
CA VAL A 335 -4.17 -7.72 16.77
C VAL A 335 -5.54 -7.59 17.42
N GLN A 336 -6.47 -8.51 17.14
CA GLN A 336 -7.83 -8.51 17.74
C GLN A 336 -7.78 -8.56 19.26
N ARG A 337 -6.99 -9.47 19.85
CA ARG A 337 -6.82 -9.56 21.31
C ARG A 337 -6.25 -8.28 21.92
N ALA A 338 -5.33 -7.61 21.20
CA ALA A 338 -4.78 -6.35 21.67
C ALA A 338 -5.86 -5.24 21.70
N VAL A 339 -6.65 -5.14 20.64
CA VAL A 339 -7.77 -4.18 20.57
C VAL A 339 -8.80 -4.43 21.67
N ASP A 340 -9.23 -5.68 21.82
CA ASP A 340 -10.23 -6.06 22.84
C ASP A 340 -9.74 -5.76 24.26
N GLY A 341 -8.47 -6.08 24.54
CA GLY A 341 -7.86 -5.85 25.84
C GLY A 341 -7.61 -4.35 26.14
N LEU A 342 -7.56 -3.49 25.12
CA LEU A 342 -7.47 -2.03 25.25
C LEU A 342 -8.86 -1.37 25.30
N GLY A 343 -9.90 -2.08 24.88
CA GLY A 343 -11.28 -1.59 24.86
C GLY A 343 -11.54 -0.55 23.76
N TYR A 344 -10.81 -0.61 22.63
CA TYR A 344 -10.97 0.34 21.53
C TYR A 344 -12.09 -0.09 20.58
N ALA A 345 -12.88 0.87 20.09
CA ALA A 345 -13.87 0.62 19.05
C ALA A 345 -13.18 0.18 17.75
N GLN A 346 -13.60 -0.96 17.21
CA GLN A 346 -12.94 -1.57 16.05
C GLN A 346 -13.92 -2.20 15.07
N GLN A 347 -13.43 -2.50 13.89
CA GLN A 347 -14.06 -3.42 12.93
C GLN A 347 -13.01 -4.19 12.13
N SER A 348 -13.39 -5.37 11.63
CA SER A 348 -12.59 -6.07 10.61
C SER A 348 -12.72 -5.34 9.28
N ILE A 349 -11.60 -5.22 8.56
CA ILE A 349 -11.54 -4.54 7.27
C ILE A 349 -10.56 -5.28 6.34
N VAL A 350 -10.81 -5.20 5.03
CA VAL A 350 -9.87 -5.64 3.99
C VAL A 350 -9.22 -4.39 3.41
N SER A 351 -7.89 -4.41 3.23
CA SER A 351 -7.21 -3.28 2.61
C SER A 351 -7.64 -3.08 1.16
N GLY A 352 -8.05 -1.86 0.85
CA GLY A 352 -8.33 -1.41 -0.52
C GLY A 352 -7.07 -0.99 -1.28
N ALA A 353 -5.97 -0.70 -0.57
CA ALA A 353 -4.70 -0.26 -1.13
C ALA A 353 -3.67 -1.40 -1.18
N GLY A 354 -2.63 -1.22 -2.01
CA GLY A 354 -1.42 -2.03 -1.97
C GLY A 354 -0.58 -1.67 -0.73
N HIS A 355 0.11 -2.64 -0.15
CA HIS A 355 1.05 -2.43 0.97
C HIS A 355 2.15 -3.48 0.89
N ASP A 356 3.32 -3.18 1.46
CA ASP A 356 4.39 -4.16 1.61
C ASP A 356 3.92 -5.43 2.34
N ALA A 357 3.00 -5.28 3.29
CA ALA A 357 2.36 -6.39 4.00
C ALA A 357 1.73 -7.44 3.08
N ILE A 358 1.25 -7.06 1.88
CA ILE A 358 0.68 -8.00 0.91
C ILE A 358 1.75 -8.94 0.34
N LEU A 359 2.95 -8.41 0.09
CA LEU A 359 4.09 -9.20 -0.36
C LEU A 359 4.66 -10.04 0.80
N LEU A 360 4.76 -9.44 1.99
CA LEU A 360 5.22 -10.12 3.19
C LEU A 360 4.29 -11.27 3.61
N ALA A 361 2.98 -11.16 3.39
CA ALA A 361 2.01 -12.20 3.71
C ALA A 361 2.23 -13.51 2.92
N ARG A 362 2.90 -13.44 1.77
CA ARG A 362 3.31 -14.61 0.99
C ARG A 362 4.65 -15.20 1.45
N TYR A 363 5.34 -14.49 2.34
CA TYR A 363 6.69 -14.82 2.80
C TYR A 363 6.72 -15.28 4.27
N CYS A 364 5.91 -14.64 5.12
CA CYS A 364 5.82 -14.95 6.55
C CYS A 364 4.41 -14.62 7.09
N PRO A 365 4.04 -15.14 8.27
CA PRO A 365 2.82 -14.75 8.97
C PRO A 365 2.73 -13.24 9.11
N THR A 366 1.62 -12.62 8.67
CA THR A 366 1.48 -11.16 8.56
C THR A 366 0.13 -10.68 9.07
N ALA A 367 0.08 -9.50 9.68
CA ALA A 367 -1.14 -8.74 9.95
C ALA A 367 -0.90 -7.23 9.86
N MET A 368 -1.98 -6.47 9.68
CA MET A 368 -1.96 -5.01 9.68
C MET A 368 -2.97 -4.44 10.69
N VAL A 369 -2.69 -3.20 11.10
CA VAL A 369 -3.56 -2.37 11.95
C VAL A 369 -3.82 -1.06 11.23
N PHE A 370 -5.08 -0.75 10.95
CA PHE A 370 -5.45 0.55 10.41
C PHE A 370 -5.94 1.51 11.49
N ILE A 371 -5.62 2.80 11.26
CA ILE A 371 -6.23 3.93 11.96
C ILE A 371 -7.01 4.78 10.96
N PRO A 372 -8.06 5.50 11.38
CA PRO A 372 -8.82 6.37 10.48
C PRO A 372 -7.97 7.53 9.97
N CYS A 373 -8.27 7.98 8.75
CA CYS A 373 -7.81 9.25 8.20
C CYS A 373 -8.97 10.26 8.17
N VAL A 374 -8.67 11.52 8.42
CA VAL A 374 -9.66 12.60 8.41
C VAL A 374 -10.23 12.78 7.00
N GLY A 375 -11.54 12.66 6.87
CA GLY A 375 -12.25 12.72 5.59
C GLY A 375 -11.90 11.58 4.62
N GLY A 376 -11.23 10.54 5.06
CA GLY A 376 -10.80 9.41 4.21
C GLY A 376 -9.76 9.79 3.15
N LEU A 377 -9.05 10.91 3.32
CA LEU A 377 -8.09 11.41 2.34
C LEU A 377 -6.74 10.73 2.49
N SER A 378 -6.16 10.31 1.36
CA SER A 378 -4.76 9.89 1.22
C SER A 378 -4.25 10.25 -0.17
N HIS A 379 -2.93 10.16 -0.42
CA HIS A 379 -2.27 10.63 -1.64
C HIS A 379 -2.62 12.10 -1.96
N ASN A 380 -2.73 12.89 -0.92
CA ASN A 380 -3.14 14.28 -0.98
C ASN A 380 -2.46 15.08 0.14
N GLU A 381 -2.03 16.30 -0.15
CA GLU A 381 -1.38 17.18 0.83
C GLU A 381 -2.28 17.53 2.03
N ALA A 382 -3.60 17.38 1.91
CA ALA A 382 -4.58 17.58 2.99
C ALA A 382 -4.83 16.32 3.86
N GLU A 383 -4.10 15.23 3.61
CA GLU A 383 -4.15 14.02 4.46
C GLU A 383 -3.87 14.37 5.91
N ASP A 384 -4.72 13.89 6.82
CA ASP A 384 -4.54 14.10 8.23
C ASP A 384 -5.06 12.93 9.07
N VAL A 385 -4.54 12.80 10.30
CA VAL A 385 -5.01 11.83 11.30
C VAL A 385 -5.11 12.51 12.66
N LEU A 386 -5.95 11.99 13.54
CA LEU A 386 -6.02 12.51 14.89
C LEU A 386 -4.85 11.94 15.75
N PRO A 387 -4.17 12.77 16.55
CA PRO A 387 -3.09 12.31 17.45
C PRO A 387 -3.51 11.14 18.35
N GLU A 388 -4.76 11.14 18.78
CA GLU A 388 -5.33 10.10 19.63
C GLU A 388 -5.46 8.76 18.87
N ASP A 389 -5.84 8.77 17.59
CA ASP A 389 -5.96 7.56 16.79
C ASP A 389 -4.58 7.01 16.42
N ALA A 390 -3.61 7.87 16.11
CA ALA A 390 -2.21 7.48 15.94
C ALA A 390 -1.68 6.76 17.20
N ARG A 391 -1.97 7.28 18.39
CA ARG A 391 -1.62 6.65 19.66
C ARG A 391 -2.30 5.30 19.83
N LYS A 392 -3.62 5.21 19.56
CA LYS A 392 -4.40 3.95 19.70
C LYS A 392 -3.86 2.84 18.81
N GLY A 393 -3.54 3.15 17.55
CA GLY A 393 -2.95 2.17 16.64
C GLY A 393 -1.58 1.69 17.12
N ALA A 394 -0.72 2.59 17.61
CA ALA A 394 0.57 2.23 18.21
C ALA A 394 0.42 1.40 19.50
N ASP A 395 -0.61 1.65 20.32
CA ASP A 395 -0.93 0.82 21.49
C ASP A 395 -1.29 -0.62 21.07
N VAL A 396 -2.09 -0.78 20.01
CA VAL A 396 -2.46 -2.10 19.46
C VAL A 396 -1.23 -2.81 18.91
N LEU A 397 -0.44 -2.12 18.09
CA LEU A 397 0.81 -2.65 17.52
C LEU A 397 1.77 -3.13 18.62
N LEU A 398 1.99 -2.33 19.66
CA LEU A 398 2.83 -2.67 20.81
C LEU A 398 2.43 -3.99 21.46
N ASN A 399 1.15 -4.17 21.73
CA ASN A 399 0.65 -5.36 22.41
C ASN A 399 0.63 -6.60 21.51
N ALA A 400 0.29 -6.47 20.22
CA ALA A 400 0.33 -7.56 19.26
C ALA A 400 1.77 -8.06 19.04
N VAL A 401 2.71 -7.13 18.83
CA VAL A 401 4.13 -7.43 18.63
C VAL A 401 4.74 -8.07 19.88
N LEU A 402 4.46 -7.54 21.08
CA LEU A 402 4.96 -8.10 22.33
C LEU A 402 4.42 -9.51 22.58
N ALA A 403 3.15 -9.75 22.29
CA ALA A 403 2.56 -11.08 22.41
C ALA A 403 3.26 -12.11 21.49
N ARG A 404 3.61 -11.71 20.27
CA ARG A 404 4.31 -12.57 19.30
C ARG A 404 5.79 -12.76 19.63
N ALA A 405 6.47 -11.71 20.10
CA ALA A 405 7.88 -11.74 20.44
C ALA A 405 8.18 -12.51 21.73
N GLY A 406 7.21 -12.61 22.62
CA GLY A 406 7.32 -13.23 23.94
C GLY A 406 8.09 -12.33 24.92
N ARG A 407 7.45 -11.99 26.03
CA ARG A 407 8.07 -11.25 27.15
C ARG A 407 8.98 -12.20 27.94
N VAL A 408 10.15 -11.69 28.33
CA VAL A 408 11.04 -12.36 29.30
C VAL A 408 10.80 -11.71 30.66
N ASP A 409 10.46 -12.53 31.66
CA ASP A 409 10.30 -12.04 33.04
C ASP A 409 11.67 -11.79 33.67
N GLN A 410 11.76 -10.75 34.54
CA GLN A 410 12.99 -10.42 35.27
C GLN A 410 13.36 -11.58 36.21
N GLY A 411 14.24 -12.44 35.80
CA GLY A 411 14.71 -13.62 36.53
C GLY A 411 15.31 -14.72 35.63
N GLU A 412 15.08 -14.62 34.32
CA GLU A 412 15.59 -15.58 33.32
C GLU A 412 16.58 -14.93 32.32
N ALA A 413 17.07 -13.73 32.61
CA ALA A 413 18.00 -12.98 31.75
C ALA A 413 19.47 -13.17 32.21
#